data_0f9c7a95079dec6a50a65e3d43ac5675
#
_entry.id   0f9c7a95079dec6a50a65e3d43ac5675
#
_cell.length_a   1.000
_cell.length_b   1.000
_cell.length_c   1.000
_cell.angle_alpha   90.00
_cell.angle_beta   90.00
_cell.angle_gamma   90.00
#
_symmetry.space_group_name_H-M   'P 1'
#
loop_
_entity.id
_entity.type
_entity.pdbx_description
1 polymer ?
#
loop_
_entity_poly.entity_id
_entity_poly.type
_entity_poly.pdbx_seq_one_letter_code
_entity_poly.pdbx_strand_id
1 'polypeptide(L)'
;MSRNQMLGKDIYNWCKKNNLWGDNILYFDNKAWASWPEWGGENGKKIDEDLYEYENKNPLTYFEYANPDTLSMSYEGPLNHVLNGYVSGWVKLEDQFLKLFKKYGLYAEYGNSWNLSAYEL
;
A
#
# COMPACT_ATOMS: atom_id res chain seq x y z
N MET A 1 9.20 16.01 -1.05
CA MET A 1 8.42 14.76 -0.95
C MET A 1 9.40 13.60 -0.87
N SER A 2 9.25 12.73 0.12
CA SER A 2 10.15 11.57 0.27
C SER A 2 9.94 10.55 -0.85
N ARG A 3 10.97 9.70 -1.06
CA ARG A 3 10.87 8.56 -1.99
C ARG A 3 9.67 7.68 -1.60
N ASN A 4 9.51 7.40 -0.31
CA ASN A 4 8.41 6.55 0.18
C ASN A 4 7.05 7.16 -0.12
N GLN A 5 6.91 8.46 0.05
CA GLN A 5 5.65 9.15 -0.26
C GLN A 5 5.38 9.16 -1.77
N MET A 6 6.39 9.33 -2.60
CA MET A 6 6.24 9.26 -4.06
C MET A 6 5.78 7.87 -4.50
N LEU A 7 6.36 6.82 -3.92
CA LEU A 7 5.93 5.45 -4.18
C LEU A 7 4.47 5.24 -3.71
N GLY A 8 4.14 5.70 -2.52
CA GLY A 8 2.77 5.62 -2.00
C GLY A 8 1.77 6.30 -2.91
N LYS A 9 2.11 7.46 -3.44
CA LYS A 9 1.27 8.20 -4.39
C LYS A 9 1.06 7.42 -5.69
N ASP A 10 2.13 6.82 -6.22
CA ASP A 10 2.05 6.01 -7.44
C ASP A 10 1.18 4.78 -7.22
N ILE A 11 1.31 4.11 -6.08
CA ILE A 11 0.47 2.96 -5.72
C ILE A 11 -1.00 3.38 -5.64
N TYR A 12 -1.30 4.45 -4.92
CA TYR A 12 -2.66 4.98 -4.80
C TYR A 12 -3.27 5.28 -6.18
N ASN A 13 -2.53 6.02 -7.02
CA ASN A 13 -3.01 6.40 -8.34
C ASN A 13 -3.26 5.18 -9.24
N TRP A 14 -2.35 4.22 -9.22
CA TRP A 14 -2.50 2.98 -9.99
C TRP A 14 -3.70 2.17 -9.49
N CYS A 15 -3.87 2.03 -8.19
CA CYS A 15 -5.01 1.34 -7.61
C CYS A 15 -6.34 2.03 -7.96
N LYS A 16 -6.40 3.36 -7.89
CA LYS A 16 -7.61 4.11 -8.24
C LYS A 16 -7.96 3.91 -9.72
N LYS A 17 -6.98 3.97 -10.59
CA LYS A 17 -7.16 3.77 -12.03
C LYS A 17 -7.73 2.39 -12.36
N ASN A 18 -7.35 1.38 -11.60
CA ASN A 18 -7.75 -0.02 -11.83
C ASN A 18 -8.88 -0.50 -10.90
N ASN A 19 -9.49 0.39 -10.13
CA ASN A 19 -10.54 0.07 -9.15
C ASN A 19 -10.08 -0.93 -8.08
N LEU A 20 -8.83 -0.78 -7.61
CA LEU A 20 -8.20 -1.71 -6.66
C LEU A 20 -7.83 -1.05 -5.33
N TRP A 21 -8.29 0.19 -5.08
CA TRP A 21 -7.87 0.91 -3.87
C TRP A 21 -8.57 0.44 -2.58
N GLY A 22 -9.79 -0.04 -2.62
CA GLY A 22 -10.57 -0.39 -1.43
C GLY A 22 -9.84 -1.31 -0.45
N ASP A 23 -9.92 -1.00 0.85
CA ASP A 23 -9.34 -1.77 1.96
C ASP A 23 -7.82 -1.95 1.89
N ASN A 24 -7.12 -1.03 1.26
CA ASN A 24 -5.67 -0.96 1.29
C ASN A 24 -5.21 0.05 2.34
N ILE A 25 -4.08 -0.25 2.99
CA ILE A 25 -3.41 0.70 3.87
C ILE A 25 -1.94 0.73 3.47
N LEU A 26 -1.41 1.93 3.25
CA LEU A 26 0.00 2.16 2.99
C LEU A 26 0.64 2.72 4.26
N TYR A 27 1.78 2.16 4.68
CA TYR A 27 2.53 2.62 5.85
C TYR A 27 3.90 3.09 5.40
N PHE A 28 4.22 4.35 5.67
CA PHE A 28 5.53 4.94 5.37
C PHE A 28 5.74 6.21 6.18
N ASP A 29 6.99 6.55 6.46
CA ASP A 29 7.36 7.80 7.16
C ASP A 29 6.57 8.01 8.47
N ASN A 30 6.38 6.93 9.24
CA ASN A 30 5.64 6.93 10.51
C ASN A 30 4.18 7.40 10.39
N LYS A 31 3.57 7.15 9.24
CA LYS A 31 2.16 7.48 8.98
C LYS A 31 1.51 6.40 8.13
N ALA A 32 0.19 6.50 7.98
CA ALA A 32 -0.57 5.58 7.13
C ALA A 32 -1.51 6.36 6.21
N TRP A 33 -1.70 5.82 5.01
CA TRP A 33 -2.69 6.27 4.04
C TRP A 33 -3.71 5.16 3.84
N ALA A 34 -4.98 5.46 4.03
CA ALA A 34 -6.07 4.50 3.95
C ALA A 34 -7.29 5.09 3.24
N SER A 35 -8.20 4.23 2.81
CA SER A 35 -9.47 4.64 2.22
C SER A 35 -10.51 5.05 3.27
N TRP A 36 -10.21 4.90 4.54
CA TRP A 36 -11.18 5.10 5.62
C TRP A 36 -11.11 6.52 6.19
N PRO A 37 -12.27 7.19 6.34
CA PRO A 37 -12.30 8.49 7.02
C PRO A 37 -12.10 8.38 8.54
N GLU A 38 -12.31 7.20 9.12
CA GLU A 38 -12.13 6.94 10.54
C GLU A 38 -11.46 5.58 10.75
N TRP A 39 -10.52 5.53 11.68
CA TRP A 39 -9.79 4.32 12.02
C TRP A 39 -9.57 4.27 13.53
N GLY A 40 -10.20 3.27 14.20
CA GLY A 40 -10.04 3.08 15.65
C GLY A 40 -10.47 4.30 16.48
N GLY A 41 -11.55 4.98 16.08
CA GLY A 41 -12.02 6.19 16.74
C GLY A 41 -11.25 7.46 16.39
N GLU A 42 -10.25 7.36 15.53
CA GLU A 42 -9.42 8.47 15.08
C GLU A 42 -9.88 8.92 13.69
N ASN A 43 -10.03 10.23 13.49
CA ASN A 43 -10.39 10.79 12.20
C ASN A 43 -9.15 11.01 11.34
N GLY A 44 -9.17 10.50 10.11
CA GLY A 44 -8.11 10.73 9.14
C GLY A 44 -8.21 12.11 8.52
N LYS A 45 -7.05 12.65 8.12
CA LYS A 45 -6.98 13.89 7.36
C LYS A 45 -7.18 13.56 5.88
N LYS A 46 -8.25 14.07 5.28
CA LYS A 46 -8.50 13.85 3.85
C LYS A 46 -7.45 14.59 3.01
N ILE A 47 -6.70 13.87 2.20
CA ILE A 47 -5.66 14.44 1.32
C ILE A 47 -5.95 14.24 -0.16
N ASP A 48 -6.87 13.35 -0.50
CA ASP A 48 -7.35 13.14 -1.88
C ASP A 48 -8.68 12.39 -1.80
N GLU A 49 -9.27 12.06 -2.94
CA GLU A 49 -10.50 11.26 -3.00
C GLU A 49 -10.25 9.87 -2.44
N ASP A 50 -11.02 9.48 -1.42
CA ASP A 50 -10.88 8.20 -0.72
C ASP A 50 -9.46 7.94 -0.19
N LEU A 51 -8.74 9.02 0.16
CA LEU A 51 -7.39 8.94 0.71
C LEU A 51 -7.28 9.79 1.96
N TYR A 52 -7.03 9.13 3.08
CA TYR A 52 -6.95 9.76 4.41
C TYR A 52 -5.62 9.44 5.06
N GLU A 53 -4.99 10.45 5.66
CA GLU A 53 -3.69 10.31 6.32
C GLU A 53 -3.86 10.23 7.84
N TYR A 54 -3.13 9.29 8.43
CA TYR A 54 -3.06 9.06 9.88
C TYR A 54 -1.63 9.17 10.34
N GLU A 55 -1.38 9.91 11.40
CA GLU A 55 -0.05 10.07 12.00
C GLU A 55 0.27 8.95 12.98
N ASN A 56 1.57 8.73 13.24
CA ASN A 56 2.06 7.78 14.24
C ASN A 56 1.57 6.35 14.03
N LYS A 57 1.67 5.88 12.80
CA LYS A 57 1.28 4.51 12.42
C LYS A 57 2.52 3.73 11.99
N ASN A 58 2.99 2.84 12.85
CA ASN A 58 4.10 1.95 12.55
C ASN A 58 3.54 0.61 12.04
N PRO A 59 3.94 0.14 10.84
CA PRO A 59 3.41 -1.12 10.32
C PRO A 59 3.72 -2.33 11.20
N LEU A 60 4.81 -2.32 11.97
CA LEU A 60 5.15 -3.41 12.88
C LEU A 60 4.14 -3.59 14.02
N THR A 61 3.29 -2.59 14.27
CA THR A 61 2.17 -2.71 15.21
C THR A 61 1.09 -3.65 14.68
N TYR A 62 0.97 -3.79 13.36
CA TYR A 62 -0.16 -4.45 12.71
C TYR A 62 0.19 -5.79 12.07
N PHE A 63 1.44 -5.98 11.64
CA PHE A 63 1.88 -7.26 11.05
C PHE A 63 3.40 -7.44 11.18
N GLU A 64 3.81 -8.70 11.18
CA GLU A 64 5.22 -9.08 11.23
C GLU A 64 5.89 -8.79 9.87
N TYR A 65 7.21 -8.75 9.88
CA TYR A 65 8.04 -8.60 8.68
C TYR A 65 7.79 -7.31 7.91
N ALA A 66 7.17 -6.31 8.55
CA ALA A 66 7.03 -4.99 7.96
C ALA A 66 8.37 -4.27 7.90
N ASN A 67 8.52 -3.35 6.96
CA ASN A 67 9.70 -2.51 6.85
C ASN A 67 9.35 -1.05 7.09
N PRO A 68 9.52 -0.52 8.30
CA PRO A 68 9.18 0.88 8.60
C PRO A 68 10.10 1.90 7.92
N ASP A 69 11.25 1.46 7.39
CA ASP A 69 12.23 2.36 6.76
C ASP A 69 11.86 2.71 5.31
N THR A 70 11.03 1.91 4.68
CA THR A 70 10.56 2.13 3.32
C THR A 70 9.04 2.26 3.31
N LEU A 71 8.36 1.37 2.59
CA LEU A 71 6.91 1.32 2.56
C LEU A 71 6.46 -0.11 2.79
N SER A 72 5.46 -0.28 3.63
CA SER A 72 4.76 -1.55 3.81
C SER A 72 3.28 -1.32 3.54
N MET A 73 2.54 -2.35 3.17
CA MET A 73 1.11 -2.20 2.95
C MET A 73 0.34 -3.48 3.27
N SER A 74 -0.90 -3.29 3.66
CA SER A 74 -1.89 -4.36 3.76
C SER A 74 -2.96 -4.16 2.69
N TYR A 75 -3.53 -5.28 2.22
CA TYR A 75 -4.55 -5.27 1.17
C TYR A 75 -5.53 -6.41 1.42
N GLU A 76 -6.72 -6.06 1.86
CA GLU A 76 -7.77 -7.01 2.21
C GLU A 76 -9.00 -6.89 1.31
N GLY A 77 -8.93 -6.00 0.31
CA GLY A 77 -10.00 -5.77 -0.67
C GLY A 77 -9.65 -6.30 -2.06
N PRO A 78 -10.04 -5.58 -3.11
CA PRO A 78 -9.89 -6.09 -4.50
C PRO A 78 -8.44 -6.35 -4.92
N LEU A 79 -7.47 -5.57 -4.42
CA LEU A 79 -6.06 -5.82 -4.73
C LEU A 79 -5.61 -7.20 -4.23
N ASN A 80 -6.15 -7.67 -3.10
CA ASN A 80 -5.87 -9.01 -2.57
C ASN A 80 -6.17 -10.09 -3.62
N HIS A 81 -7.29 -9.99 -4.32
CA HIS A 81 -7.68 -10.96 -5.34
C HIS A 81 -6.72 -10.96 -6.53
N VAL A 82 -6.19 -9.80 -6.90
CA VAL A 82 -5.19 -9.70 -7.97
C VAL A 82 -3.87 -10.35 -7.54
N LEU A 83 -3.35 -9.96 -6.36
CA LEU A 83 -2.02 -10.42 -5.91
C LEU A 83 -2.02 -11.90 -5.51
N ASN A 84 -3.18 -12.48 -5.23
CA ASN A 84 -3.32 -13.91 -4.95
C ASN A 84 -3.83 -14.73 -6.15
N GLY A 85 -3.94 -14.12 -7.33
CA GLY A 85 -4.22 -14.84 -8.56
C GLY A 85 -5.68 -15.27 -8.75
N TYR A 86 -6.64 -14.58 -8.14
CA TYR A 86 -8.04 -14.97 -8.18
C TYR A 86 -8.87 -14.30 -9.27
N VAL A 87 -8.27 -13.39 -10.05
CA VAL A 87 -8.99 -12.68 -11.11
C VAL A 87 -8.32 -12.88 -12.45
N SER A 88 -9.11 -12.80 -13.53
CA SER A 88 -8.57 -12.87 -14.89
C SER A 88 -7.65 -11.67 -15.14
N GLY A 89 -6.51 -11.91 -15.80
CA GLY A 89 -5.54 -10.85 -16.10
C GLY A 89 -4.66 -10.44 -14.92
N TRP A 90 -4.66 -11.20 -13.83
CA TRP A 90 -3.89 -10.87 -12.62
C TRP A 90 -2.38 -10.78 -12.88
N VAL A 91 -1.83 -11.60 -13.79
CA VAL A 91 -0.38 -11.62 -14.07
C VAL A 91 0.07 -10.25 -14.58
N LYS A 92 -0.66 -9.67 -15.52
CA LYS A 92 -0.35 -8.35 -16.07
C LYS A 92 -0.48 -7.25 -15.02
N LEU A 93 -1.54 -7.31 -14.21
CA LEU A 93 -1.77 -6.32 -13.16
C LEU A 93 -0.70 -6.41 -12.08
N GLU A 94 -0.34 -7.61 -11.64
CA GLU A 94 0.74 -7.78 -10.67
C GLU A 94 2.07 -7.26 -11.21
N ASP A 95 2.38 -7.55 -12.47
CA ASP A 95 3.61 -7.07 -13.10
C ASP A 95 3.67 -5.53 -13.10
N GLN A 96 2.57 -4.87 -13.47
CA GLN A 96 2.47 -3.42 -13.43
C GLN A 96 2.67 -2.88 -12.01
N PHE A 97 2.02 -3.51 -11.04
CA PHE A 97 2.11 -3.11 -9.64
C PHE A 97 3.54 -3.21 -9.11
N LEU A 98 4.21 -4.35 -9.33
CA LEU A 98 5.57 -4.58 -8.86
C LEU A 98 6.58 -3.62 -9.50
N LYS A 99 6.35 -3.20 -10.74
CA LYS A 99 7.20 -2.22 -11.43
C LYS A 99 7.16 -0.84 -10.79
N LEU A 100 6.10 -0.48 -10.07
CA LEU A 100 6.04 0.79 -9.35
C LEU A 100 7.18 0.89 -8.33
N PHE A 101 7.48 -0.22 -7.65
CA PHE A 101 8.56 -0.26 -6.66
C PHE A 101 9.94 -0.09 -7.31
N LYS A 102 10.16 -0.75 -8.44
CA LYS A 102 11.45 -0.70 -9.15
C LYS A 102 11.83 0.72 -9.59
N LYS A 103 10.85 1.54 -9.92
CA LYS A 103 11.04 2.94 -10.28
C LYS A 103 11.81 3.71 -9.21
N TYR A 104 11.69 3.30 -7.95
CA TYR A 104 12.33 3.95 -6.80
C TYR A 104 13.50 3.15 -6.22
N GLY A 105 14.00 2.17 -6.94
CA GLY A 105 15.11 1.35 -6.49
C GLY A 105 14.72 0.33 -5.43
N LEU A 106 13.47 -0.09 -5.43
CA LEU A 106 12.93 -1.02 -4.45
C LEU A 106 12.33 -2.25 -5.11
N TYR A 107 12.13 -3.30 -4.33
CA TYR A 107 11.32 -4.45 -4.72
C TYR A 107 10.33 -4.77 -3.60
N ALA A 108 9.21 -5.37 -3.95
CA ALA A 108 8.21 -5.79 -2.99
C ALA A 108 8.43 -7.25 -2.61
N GLU A 109 8.31 -7.56 -1.32
CA GLU A 109 8.37 -8.92 -0.79
C GLU A 109 7.10 -9.21 -0.01
N TYR A 110 6.42 -10.31 -0.36
CA TYR A 110 5.20 -10.71 0.32
C TYR A 110 5.51 -11.24 1.71
N GLY A 111 4.86 -10.67 2.74
CA GLY A 111 4.92 -11.20 4.09
C GLY A 111 3.98 -12.40 4.25
N ASN A 112 2.76 -12.23 3.72
CA ASN A 112 1.76 -13.29 3.61
C ASN A 112 0.74 -12.91 2.53
N SER A 113 -0.46 -13.55 2.54
CA SER A 113 -1.47 -13.32 1.49
C SER A 113 -2.13 -11.94 1.52
N TRP A 114 -1.93 -11.14 2.57
CA TRP A 114 -2.62 -9.85 2.73
C TRP A 114 -1.70 -8.67 3.04
N ASN A 115 -0.37 -8.86 3.06
CA ASN A 115 0.58 -7.76 3.25
C ASN A 115 1.88 -7.98 2.48
N LEU A 116 2.57 -6.89 2.23
CA LEU A 116 3.90 -6.88 1.63
C LEU A 116 4.71 -5.70 2.17
N SER A 117 6.02 -5.76 1.96
CA SER A 117 6.92 -4.67 2.32
C SER A 117 7.94 -4.46 1.21
N ALA A 118 8.41 -3.21 1.09
CA ALA A 118 9.43 -2.84 0.12
C ALA A 118 10.82 -2.92 0.75
N TYR A 119 11.78 -3.36 -0.05
CA TYR A 119 13.19 -3.47 0.34
C TYR A 119 14.07 -2.89 -0.77
N GLU A 120 15.28 -2.46 -0.40
CA GLU A 120 16.25 -1.96 -1.37
C GLU A 120 16.66 -3.05 -2.35
N LEU A 121 16.76 -2.68 -3.61
CA LEU A 121 17.29 -3.56 -4.64
C LEU A 121 18.77 -3.84 -4.44
#